data_016df21f9d56ec7ad36b66de268fd123
#
_entry.id   016df21f9d56ec7ad36b66de268fd123
#
_cell.length_a   1.000
_cell.length_b   1.000
_cell.length_c   1.000
_cell.angle_alpha   90.00
_cell.angle_beta   90.00
_cell.angle_gamma   90.00
#
_symmetry.space_group_name_H-M   'P 1'
#
loop_
_entity.id
_entity.type
_entity.pdbx_description
1 polymer ?
#
loop_
_entity_poly.entity_id
_entity_poly.type
_entity_poly.pdbx_seq_one_letter_code
_entity_poly.pdbx_strand_id
1 'polypeptide(L)'
;MTAASVAPPASELQETLQLLRAAQTRDPIPTWDTRARRLRALAAMLHDQRHAFAAAINADFTCRPREETDLLEFFPSLSSIRYALRHGRRWMRPRRRPADFVFLPAHVELRPQPRGVVGIIVPWNYPLYLAVGPLVDALTAGNRVMLKMSEFTPHFSALFAEQIARCFPADEVVVINGGVAVAQAFSALAFDHLLFTGSTAVGRQVMRAAAANLTPVTLELGGKSPAIIGPGARFDHAVERIMFGKLINAGQTCIAPDYVLLPRARVADFITGAKRAAALMYPQFAPGGQYASIISARQYQRLVALRDDACTAGAQLHTLGNATDDATQRLLAPQLLTGVSDDMAVMREEIFGPLLPLVPYDTLDEAIAYVSAREHPLSLYVFERDRTLIADVLARTRVGGVSVNDTLFHFVQHGLPIGGVGASGMGGYHGEAGFRTFSHLKPVFRQARFNTAGLLNPPYGARFRQVLKWLLRRG
;
A
#
# COMPACT_ATOMS: atom_id res chain seq x y z
N MET A 1 -14.45 18.40 24.81
CA MET A 1 -15.00 17.06 25.10
C MET A 1 -15.68 16.56 23.83
N THR A 2 -14.98 15.85 22.96
CA THR A 2 -15.54 15.19 21.79
C THR A 2 -16.32 13.98 22.29
N ALA A 3 -17.63 13.93 21.98
CA ALA A 3 -18.46 12.77 22.25
C ALA A 3 -17.77 11.54 21.65
N ALA A 4 -17.37 10.60 22.49
CA ALA A 4 -16.91 9.30 22.04
C ALA A 4 -18.03 8.69 21.19
N SER A 5 -17.84 8.59 19.89
CA SER A 5 -18.82 7.92 19.02
C SER A 5 -18.93 6.48 19.55
N VAL A 6 -20.14 6.12 19.95
CA VAL A 6 -20.42 4.76 20.41
C VAL A 6 -20.05 3.82 19.27
N ALA A 7 -19.19 2.83 19.58
CA ALA A 7 -18.79 1.86 18.58
C ALA A 7 -20.02 1.13 18.03
N PRO A 8 -20.21 1.04 16.70
CA PRO A 8 -21.36 0.36 16.14
C PRO A 8 -21.38 -1.11 16.56
N PRO A 9 -22.50 -1.66 16.99
CA PRO A 9 -22.62 -3.08 17.31
C PRO A 9 -22.43 -3.94 16.05
N ALA A 10 -22.06 -5.19 16.22
CA ALA A 10 -21.84 -6.11 15.10
C ALA A 10 -23.08 -6.30 14.21
N SER A 11 -24.29 -6.15 14.78
CA SER A 11 -25.56 -6.17 14.04
C SER A 11 -25.65 -5.01 13.05
N GLU A 12 -25.28 -3.80 13.44
CA GLU A 12 -25.29 -2.61 12.58
C GLU A 12 -24.30 -2.73 11.41
N LEU A 13 -23.13 -3.32 11.65
CA LEU A 13 -22.17 -3.63 10.57
C LEU A 13 -22.76 -4.62 9.56
N GLN A 14 -23.48 -5.64 10.05
CA GLN A 14 -24.13 -6.62 9.19
C GLN A 14 -25.29 -6.01 8.40
N GLU A 15 -26.10 -5.15 9.01
CA GLU A 15 -27.19 -4.41 8.36
C GLU A 15 -26.64 -3.50 7.25
N THR A 16 -25.55 -2.79 7.52
CA THR A 16 -24.85 -1.95 6.53
C THR A 16 -24.36 -2.78 5.35
N LEU A 17 -23.76 -3.95 5.62
CA LEU A 17 -23.33 -4.85 4.55
C LEU A 17 -24.52 -5.33 3.69
N GLN A 18 -25.66 -5.67 4.30
CA GLN A 18 -26.86 -6.10 3.58
C GLN A 18 -27.47 -4.96 2.73
N LEU A 19 -27.47 -3.72 3.23
CA LEU A 19 -27.90 -2.54 2.48
C LEU A 19 -27.07 -2.37 1.19
N LEU A 20 -25.74 -2.43 1.31
CA LEU A 20 -24.82 -2.34 0.18
C LEU A 20 -25.00 -3.49 -0.81
N ARG A 21 -25.23 -4.72 -0.32
CA ARG A 21 -25.50 -5.90 -1.17
C ARG A 21 -26.80 -5.76 -1.94
N ALA A 22 -27.86 -5.30 -1.29
CA ALA A 22 -29.12 -5.05 -1.95
C ALA A 22 -28.96 -4.02 -3.07
N ALA A 23 -28.19 -2.95 -2.83
CA ALA A 23 -27.89 -1.95 -3.85
C ALA A 23 -27.04 -2.51 -5.01
N GLN A 24 -26.06 -3.34 -4.70
CA GLN A 24 -25.25 -4.02 -5.74
C GLN A 24 -26.09 -4.97 -6.59
N THR A 25 -27.08 -5.63 -5.99
CA THR A 25 -28.01 -6.52 -6.71
C THR A 25 -28.93 -5.73 -7.64
N ARG A 26 -29.37 -4.53 -7.22
CA ARG A 26 -30.20 -3.64 -8.07
C ARG A 26 -29.45 -3.06 -9.26
N ASP A 27 -28.15 -2.73 -9.09
CA ASP A 27 -27.27 -2.20 -10.14
C ASP A 27 -25.93 -2.94 -10.13
N PRO A 28 -25.88 -4.19 -10.67
CA PRO A 28 -24.72 -5.06 -10.57
C PRO A 28 -23.54 -4.60 -11.44
N ILE A 29 -23.80 -3.82 -12.49
CA ILE A 29 -22.78 -3.35 -13.43
C ILE A 29 -23.01 -1.86 -13.72
N PRO A 30 -22.67 -0.96 -12.80
CA PRO A 30 -22.86 0.48 -13.01
C PRO A 30 -22.19 0.95 -14.30
N THR A 31 -22.85 1.86 -15.01
CA THR A 31 -22.30 2.46 -16.24
C THR A 31 -21.03 3.26 -15.95
N TRP A 32 -20.24 3.55 -16.99
CA TRP A 32 -19.09 4.44 -16.83
C TRP A 32 -19.50 5.82 -16.30
N ASP A 33 -20.60 6.37 -16.77
CA ASP A 33 -21.06 7.69 -16.34
C ASP A 33 -21.41 7.72 -14.84
N THR A 34 -22.01 6.64 -14.32
CA THR A 34 -22.23 6.47 -12.88
C THR A 34 -20.92 6.43 -12.11
N ARG A 35 -19.94 5.61 -12.54
CA ARG A 35 -18.64 5.51 -11.90
C ARG A 35 -17.87 6.83 -11.94
N ALA A 36 -17.86 7.49 -13.11
CA ALA A 36 -17.19 8.77 -13.28
C ALA A 36 -17.83 9.89 -12.44
N ARG A 37 -19.18 9.89 -12.26
CA ARG A 37 -19.86 10.81 -11.35
C ARG A 37 -19.39 10.61 -9.92
N ARG A 38 -19.29 9.37 -9.43
CA ARG A 38 -18.77 9.04 -8.09
C ARG A 38 -17.34 9.55 -7.89
N LEU A 39 -16.48 9.32 -8.87
CA LEU A 39 -15.08 9.78 -8.83
C LEU A 39 -14.98 11.32 -8.82
N ARG A 40 -15.82 12.02 -9.60
CA ARG A 40 -15.84 13.49 -9.60
C ARG A 40 -16.38 14.06 -8.28
N ALA A 41 -17.41 13.43 -7.69
CA ALA A 41 -17.92 13.81 -6.39
C ALA A 41 -16.85 13.67 -5.29
N LEU A 42 -16.10 12.56 -5.30
CA LEU A 42 -14.97 12.36 -4.40
C LEU A 42 -13.89 13.45 -4.60
N ALA A 43 -13.54 13.78 -5.84
CA ALA A 43 -12.56 14.84 -6.14
C ALA A 43 -13.03 16.22 -5.65
N ALA A 44 -14.29 16.58 -5.86
CA ALA A 44 -14.87 17.83 -5.38
C ALA A 44 -14.80 17.91 -3.84
N MET A 45 -15.23 16.85 -3.15
CA MET A 45 -15.14 16.78 -1.69
C MET A 45 -13.71 16.98 -1.19
N LEU A 46 -12.72 16.35 -1.83
CA LEU A 46 -11.31 16.51 -1.46
C LEU A 46 -10.80 17.95 -1.67
N HIS A 47 -11.22 18.62 -2.73
CA HIS A 47 -10.89 20.02 -2.97
C HIS A 47 -11.53 20.94 -1.93
N ASP A 48 -12.82 20.77 -1.67
CA ASP A 48 -13.59 21.63 -0.77
C ASP A 48 -13.13 21.48 0.68
N GLN A 49 -12.77 20.25 1.10
CA GLN A 49 -12.41 19.93 2.47
C GLN A 49 -10.89 19.90 2.72
N ARG A 50 -10.06 20.29 1.76
CA ARG A 50 -8.58 20.18 1.85
C ARG A 50 -8.03 20.78 3.14
N HIS A 51 -8.45 21.98 3.52
CA HIS A 51 -7.98 22.66 4.72
C HIS A 51 -8.44 21.96 6.01
N ALA A 52 -9.71 21.56 6.05
CA ALA A 52 -10.30 20.91 7.21
C ALA A 52 -9.67 19.52 7.46
N PHE A 53 -9.47 18.73 6.42
CA PHE A 53 -8.79 17.43 6.52
C PHE A 53 -7.33 17.58 6.96
N ALA A 54 -6.57 18.53 6.38
CA ALA A 54 -5.20 18.76 6.79
C ALA A 54 -5.11 19.20 8.26
N ALA A 55 -6.02 20.05 8.72
CA ALA A 55 -6.09 20.45 10.13
C ALA A 55 -6.43 19.28 11.06
N ALA A 56 -7.37 18.42 10.67
CA ALA A 56 -7.74 17.24 11.43
C ALA A 56 -6.58 16.22 11.55
N ILE A 57 -5.87 15.97 10.44
CA ILE A 57 -4.68 15.11 10.45
C ILE A 57 -3.59 15.72 11.34
N ASN A 58 -3.34 17.03 11.24
CA ASN A 58 -2.38 17.70 12.11
C ASN A 58 -2.75 17.56 13.59
N ALA A 59 -4.03 17.66 13.95
CA ALA A 59 -4.49 17.48 15.32
C ALA A 59 -4.27 16.04 15.82
N ASP A 60 -4.49 15.03 14.99
CA ASP A 60 -4.25 13.63 15.34
C ASP A 60 -2.76 13.34 15.59
N PHE A 61 -1.88 13.93 14.78
CA PHE A 61 -0.43 13.77 14.93
C PHE A 61 0.18 14.70 16.01
N THR A 62 -0.55 15.68 16.55
CA THR A 62 -0.05 16.80 17.33
C THR A 62 0.71 17.81 16.48
N CYS A 63 1.57 17.34 15.58
CA CYS A 63 2.24 18.12 14.55
C CYS A 63 2.45 17.27 13.30
N ARG A 64 1.84 17.68 12.20
CA ARG A 64 2.16 17.22 10.86
C ARG A 64 1.93 18.38 9.88
N PRO A 65 2.99 18.88 9.22
CA PRO A 65 2.89 20.05 8.35
C PRO A 65 1.82 19.88 7.28
N ARG A 66 1.10 20.95 7.01
CA ARG A 66 0.08 20.95 5.98
C ARG A 66 0.69 20.65 4.60
N GLU A 67 1.86 21.19 4.32
CA GLU A 67 2.60 20.99 3.07
C GLU A 67 2.92 19.50 2.87
N GLU A 68 3.29 18.81 3.93
CA GLU A 68 3.55 17.37 3.89
C GLU A 68 2.26 16.57 3.65
N THR A 69 1.15 16.95 4.29
CA THR A 69 -0.17 16.36 4.05
C THR A 69 -0.65 16.62 2.61
N ASP A 70 -0.47 17.84 2.10
CA ASP A 70 -0.80 18.18 0.73
C ASP A 70 0.01 17.36 -0.29
N LEU A 71 1.31 17.19 -0.06
CA LEU A 71 2.22 16.44 -0.94
C LEU A 71 1.97 14.93 -0.90
N LEU A 72 1.78 14.37 0.28
CA LEU A 72 1.77 12.92 0.48
C LEU A 72 0.37 12.29 0.47
N GLU A 73 -0.67 13.11 0.65
CA GLU A 73 -2.04 12.60 0.71
C GLU A 73 -2.96 13.23 -0.34
N PHE A 74 -3.06 14.56 -0.43
CA PHE A 74 -3.96 15.19 -1.39
C PHE A 74 -3.48 15.05 -2.83
N PHE A 75 -2.21 15.34 -3.09
CA PHE A 75 -1.66 15.24 -4.45
C PHE A 75 -1.83 13.84 -5.04
N PRO A 76 -1.42 12.74 -4.40
CA PRO A 76 -1.60 11.40 -4.94
C PRO A 76 -3.08 10.97 -5.01
N SER A 77 -3.93 11.38 -4.05
CA SER A 77 -5.37 11.11 -4.07
C SER A 77 -6.05 11.72 -5.29
N LEU A 78 -5.84 13.01 -5.54
CA LEU A 78 -6.41 13.69 -6.71
C LEU A 78 -5.80 13.20 -8.02
N SER A 79 -4.52 12.83 -8.00
CA SER A 79 -3.85 12.25 -9.16
C SER A 79 -4.41 10.87 -9.52
N SER A 80 -4.69 10.00 -8.54
CA SER A 80 -5.32 8.69 -8.76
C SER A 80 -6.73 8.82 -9.35
N ILE A 81 -7.54 9.78 -8.85
CA ILE A 81 -8.86 10.06 -9.41
C ILE A 81 -8.76 10.51 -10.87
N ARG A 82 -7.86 11.46 -11.18
CA ARG A 82 -7.64 11.92 -12.57
C ARG A 82 -7.20 10.80 -13.48
N TYR A 83 -6.31 9.93 -13.02
CA TYR A 83 -5.84 8.76 -13.77
C TYR A 83 -6.98 7.77 -14.02
N ALA A 84 -7.81 7.47 -13.02
CA ALA A 84 -8.98 6.60 -13.15
C ALA A 84 -10.02 7.17 -14.11
N LEU A 85 -10.32 8.48 -14.05
CA LEU A 85 -11.24 9.16 -14.97
C LEU A 85 -10.75 9.10 -16.42
N ARG A 86 -9.44 9.18 -16.66
CA ARG A 86 -8.83 9.11 -17.99
C ARG A 86 -8.84 7.70 -18.59
N HIS A 87 -8.63 6.68 -17.76
CA HIS A 87 -8.34 5.33 -18.23
C HIS A 87 -9.42 4.30 -17.92
N GLY A 88 -10.25 4.50 -16.89
CA GLY A 88 -11.18 3.52 -16.34
C GLY A 88 -12.20 3.01 -17.35
N ARG A 89 -12.73 3.88 -18.23
CA ARG A 89 -13.64 3.46 -19.32
C ARG A 89 -13.03 2.40 -20.22
N ARG A 90 -11.72 2.45 -20.47
CA ARG A 90 -11.00 1.45 -21.27
C ARG A 90 -10.86 0.13 -20.52
N TRP A 91 -10.63 0.18 -19.20
CA TRP A 91 -10.45 -1.02 -18.40
C TRP A 91 -11.72 -1.86 -18.30
N MET A 92 -12.89 -1.24 -18.37
CA MET A 92 -14.19 -1.92 -18.36
C MET A 92 -14.47 -2.75 -19.64
N ARG A 93 -13.75 -2.52 -20.73
CA ARG A 93 -14.00 -3.19 -21.99
C ARG A 93 -13.64 -4.67 -21.90
N PRO A 94 -14.49 -5.57 -22.46
CA PRO A 94 -14.12 -6.96 -22.63
C PRO A 94 -12.82 -7.08 -23.42
N ARG A 95 -11.93 -7.96 -22.99
CA ARG A 95 -10.64 -8.21 -23.65
C ARG A 95 -10.70 -9.54 -24.38
N ARG A 96 -10.60 -9.48 -25.69
CA ARG A 96 -10.47 -10.68 -26.53
C ARG A 96 -9.20 -11.46 -26.16
N ARG A 97 -9.34 -12.78 -26.19
CA ARG A 97 -8.25 -13.74 -26.04
C ARG A 97 -8.22 -14.65 -27.26
N PRO A 98 -7.06 -15.19 -27.65
CA PRO A 98 -7.01 -16.19 -28.70
C PRO A 98 -7.82 -17.41 -28.24
N ALA A 99 -8.63 -17.94 -29.15
CA ALA A 99 -9.20 -19.28 -29.00
C ALA A 99 -8.21 -20.29 -29.55
N ASP A 100 -8.11 -21.45 -28.91
CA ASP A 100 -7.31 -22.54 -29.48
C ASP A 100 -7.88 -22.92 -30.85
N PHE A 101 -6.97 -23.21 -31.78
CA PHE A 101 -7.30 -23.39 -33.20
C PHE A 101 -8.40 -24.46 -33.43
N VAL A 102 -8.50 -25.45 -32.53
CA VAL A 102 -9.50 -26.54 -32.59
C VAL A 102 -10.92 -26.00 -32.39
N PHE A 103 -11.08 -24.88 -31.73
CA PHE A 103 -12.38 -24.28 -31.43
C PHE A 103 -12.72 -23.09 -32.35
N LEU A 104 -11.84 -22.77 -33.29
CA LEU A 104 -12.16 -21.71 -34.25
C LEU A 104 -13.37 -22.10 -35.10
N PRO A 105 -14.24 -21.13 -35.42
CA PRO A 105 -14.14 -19.68 -35.20
C PRO A 105 -14.81 -19.15 -33.93
N ALA A 106 -14.72 -19.88 -32.82
CA ALA A 106 -15.22 -19.41 -31.53
C ALA A 106 -14.57 -18.09 -31.06
N HIS A 107 -15.28 -17.35 -30.21
CA HIS A 107 -14.80 -16.12 -29.59
C HIS A 107 -14.56 -16.36 -28.12
N VAL A 108 -13.39 -15.91 -27.64
CA VAL A 108 -13.00 -15.97 -26.25
C VAL A 108 -12.71 -14.56 -25.73
N GLU A 109 -13.28 -14.21 -24.60
CA GLU A 109 -13.07 -12.91 -23.99
C GLU A 109 -13.04 -12.99 -22.45
N LEU A 110 -12.35 -12.04 -21.82
CA LEU A 110 -12.45 -11.76 -20.40
C LEU A 110 -13.31 -10.51 -20.20
N ARG A 111 -14.37 -10.62 -19.39
CA ARG A 111 -15.27 -9.51 -19.05
C ARG A 111 -15.05 -9.08 -17.61
N PRO A 112 -14.54 -7.87 -17.36
CA PRO A 112 -14.48 -7.33 -16.01
C PRO A 112 -15.90 -7.06 -15.48
N GLN A 113 -16.17 -7.53 -14.26
CA GLN A 113 -17.40 -7.25 -13.50
C GLN A 113 -17.03 -6.81 -12.10
N PRO A 114 -17.78 -5.89 -11.45
CA PRO A 114 -17.58 -5.62 -10.04
C PRO A 114 -17.60 -6.91 -9.22
N ARG A 115 -16.80 -7.00 -8.16
CA ARG A 115 -16.87 -8.12 -7.22
C ARG A 115 -18.16 -8.08 -6.42
N GLY A 116 -18.57 -6.88 -5.97
CA GLY A 116 -19.76 -6.69 -5.15
C GLY A 116 -19.54 -5.62 -4.08
N VAL A 117 -19.54 -6.01 -2.81
CA VAL A 117 -19.24 -5.14 -1.68
C VAL A 117 -17.80 -5.37 -1.22
N VAL A 118 -17.01 -4.31 -1.23
CA VAL A 118 -15.60 -4.32 -0.84
C VAL A 118 -15.43 -3.70 0.53
N GLY A 119 -14.74 -4.40 1.44
CA GLY A 119 -14.25 -3.86 2.70
C GLY A 119 -12.83 -3.29 2.55
N ILE A 120 -12.57 -2.13 3.14
CA ILE A 120 -11.24 -1.51 3.16
C ILE A 120 -10.90 -1.11 4.60
N ILE A 121 -9.82 -1.66 5.16
CA ILE A 121 -9.32 -1.29 6.49
C ILE A 121 -8.11 -0.39 6.31
N VAL A 122 -8.23 0.84 6.82
CA VAL A 122 -7.32 1.95 6.58
C VAL A 122 -6.37 2.13 7.77
N PRO A 123 -5.06 2.29 7.56
CA PRO A 123 -4.10 2.59 8.61
C PRO A 123 -4.10 4.08 8.99
N TRP A 124 -3.29 4.43 9.97
CA TRP A 124 -3.22 5.78 10.54
C TRP A 124 -2.15 6.69 9.89
N ASN A 125 -1.13 6.14 9.25
CA ASN A 125 0.05 6.91 8.83
C ASN A 125 -0.19 7.86 7.65
N TYR A 126 -1.05 7.47 6.72
CA TYR A 126 -1.55 8.30 5.62
C TYR A 126 -3.07 8.07 5.49
N PRO A 127 -3.86 8.56 6.46
CA PRO A 127 -5.25 8.16 6.62
C PRO A 127 -6.14 8.58 5.44
N LEU A 128 -5.82 9.69 4.78
CA LEU A 128 -6.56 10.15 3.60
C LEU A 128 -6.16 9.34 2.35
N TYR A 129 -4.87 9.26 2.03
CA TYR A 129 -4.44 8.63 0.79
C TYR A 129 -4.70 7.11 0.79
N LEU A 130 -4.46 6.44 1.93
CA LEU A 130 -4.69 5.00 2.05
C LEU A 130 -6.17 4.63 2.21
N ALA A 131 -7.06 5.61 2.42
CA ALA A 131 -8.49 5.45 2.24
C ALA A 131 -8.91 5.69 0.79
N VAL A 132 -8.48 6.82 0.20
CA VAL A 132 -8.92 7.26 -1.13
C VAL A 132 -8.34 6.41 -2.25
N GLY A 133 -7.09 5.99 -2.18
CA GLY A 133 -6.45 5.17 -3.23
C GLY A 133 -7.25 3.91 -3.56
N PRO A 134 -7.45 2.99 -2.61
CA PRO A 134 -8.24 1.79 -2.85
C PRO A 134 -9.73 2.08 -3.10
N LEU A 135 -10.30 3.15 -2.50
CA LEU A 135 -11.67 3.59 -2.80
C LEU A 135 -11.84 3.98 -4.27
N VAL A 136 -10.90 4.73 -4.84
CA VAL A 136 -10.89 5.09 -6.28
C VAL A 136 -10.90 3.87 -7.16
N ASP A 137 -10.07 2.88 -6.87
CA ASP A 137 -9.98 1.65 -7.65
C ASP A 137 -11.25 0.81 -7.54
N ALA A 138 -11.81 0.67 -6.32
CA ALA A 138 -13.06 -0.05 -6.07
C ALA A 138 -14.27 0.61 -6.76
N LEU A 139 -14.39 1.95 -6.70
CA LEU A 139 -15.44 2.71 -7.39
C LEU A 139 -15.28 2.66 -8.91
N THR A 140 -14.02 2.69 -9.41
CA THR A 140 -13.73 2.54 -10.84
C THR A 140 -14.13 1.15 -11.34
N ALA A 141 -13.94 0.11 -10.53
CA ALA A 141 -14.40 -1.25 -10.82
C ALA A 141 -15.92 -1.40 -10.68
N GLY A 142 -16.62 -0.47 -10.01
CA GLY A 142 -18.07 -0.42 -9.90
C GLY A 142 -18.64 -1.08 -8.65
N ASN A 143 -17.82 -1.27 -7.63
CA ASN A 143 -18.22 -1.88 -6.35
C ASN A 143 -18.93 -0.88 -5.43
N ARG A 144 -19.58 -1.43 -4.40
CA ARG A 144 -20.01 -0.73 -3.18
C ARG A 144 -18.90 -0.89 -2.14
N VAL A 145 -18.73 0.09 -1.25
CA VAL A 145 -17.56 0.10 -0.37
C VAL A 145 -17.93 0.41 1.08
N MET A 146 -17.38 -0.38 2.01
CA MET A 146 -17.29 -0.05 3.42
C MET A 146 -15.82 0.25 3.76
N LEU A 147 -15.55 1.38 4.41
CA LEU A 147 -14.22 1.74 4.91
C LEU A 147 -14.21 1.68 6.44
N LYS A 148 -13.25 1.00 7.02
CA LYS A 148 -12.97 1.05 8.46
C LYS A 148 -11.73 1.93 8.69
N MET A 149 -11.96 3.11 9.28
CA MET A 149 -10.88 4.06 9.58
C MET A 149 -10.11 3.68 10.83
N SER A 150 -8.88 4.19 10.94
CA SER A 150 -8.05 3.94 12.12
C SER A 150 -8.53 4.69 13.34
N GLU A 151 -8.48 4.04 14.50
CA GLU A 151 -8.74 4.65 15.80
C GLU A 151 -7.64 5.62 16.26
N PHE A 152 -6.47 5.58 15.63
CA PHE A 152 -5.35 6.48 15.93
C PHE A 152 -5.48 7.86 15.28
N THR A 153 -6.45 8.03 14.36
CA THR A 153 -6.73 9.31 13.70
C THR A 153 -8.19 9.72 13.89
N PRO A 154 -8.64 9.92 15.14
CA PRO A 154 -10.05 10.13 15.44
C PRO A 154 -10.64 11.42 14.85
N HIS A 155 -9.90 12.54 14.84
CA HIS A 155 -10.37 13.81 14.29
C HIS A 155 -10.58 13.70 12.78
N PHE A 156 -9.58 13.17 12.08
CA PHE A 156 -9.69 12.94 10.64
C PHE A 156 -10.79 11.93 10.30
N SER A 157 -10.85 10.81 11.02
CA SER A 157 -11.81 9.73 10.76
C SER A 157 -13.26 10.18 10.96
N ALA A 158 -13.53 10.99 11.97
CA ALA A 158 -14.87 11.56 12.20
C ALA A 158 -15.26 12.51 11.06
N LEU A 159 -14.40 13.45 10.71
CA LEU A 159 -14.65 14.40 9.63
C LEU A 159 -14.78 13.69 8.27
N PHE A 160 -13.93 12.70 7.99
CA PHE A 160 -14.00 11.94 6.74
C PHE A 160 -15.32 11.17 6.63
N ALA A 161 -15.79 10.54 7.72
CA ALA A 161 -17.09 9.86 7.76
C ALA A 161 -18.24 10.82 7.46
N GLU A 162 -18.25 12.00 8.09
CA GLU A 162 -19.25 13.04 7.85
C GLU A 162 -19.27 13.48 6.37
N GLN A 163 -18.10 13.75 5.79
CA GLN A 163 -18.02 14.24 4.41
C GLN A 163 -18.35 13.14 3.40
N ILE A 164 -18.00 11.90 3.63
CA ILE A 164 -18.40 10.76 2.80
C ILE A 164 -19.95 10.60 2.84
N ALA A 165 -20.58 10.69 4.01
CA ALA A 165 -22.04 10.61 4.13
C ALA A 165 -22.79 11.75 3.43
N ARG A 166 -22.16 12.93 3.29
CA ARG A 166 -22.70 14.03 2.47
C ARG A 166 -22.48 13.84 0.97
N CYS A 167 -21.42 13.14 0.60
CA CYS A 167 -20.98 12.96 -0.79
C CYS A 167 -21.63 11.76 -1.47
N PHE A 168 -21.87 10.69 -0.71
CA PHE A 168 -22.39 9.42 -1.21
C PHE A 168 -23.63 8.95 -0.45
N PRO A 169 -24.61 8.34 -1.16
CA PRO A 169 -25.67 7.60 -0.49
C PRO A 169 -25.12 6.46 0.39
N ALA A 170 -25.82 6.15 1.47
CA ALA A 170 -25.41 5.08 2.40
C ALA A 170 -25.37 3.68 1.77
N ASP A 171 -25.98 3.50 0.60
CA ASP A 171 -25.93 2.27 -0.18
C ASP A 171 -24.86 2.27 -1.28
N GLU A 172 -23.96 3.28 -1.28
CA GLU A 172 -22.80 3.35 -2.19
C GLU A 172 -21.45 3.25 -1.45
N VAL A 173 -21.21 4.16 -0.48
CA VAL A 173 -19.98 4.22 0.30
C VAL A 173 -20.31 4.54 1.75
N VAL A 174 -19.81 3.73 2.67
CA VAL A 174 -20.00 3.93 4.12
C VAL A 174 -18.65 3.91 4.83
N VAL A 175 -18.47 4.82 5.78
CA VAL A 175 -17.31 4.87 6.67
C VAL A 175 -17.69 4.39 8.06
N ILE A 176 -16.94 3.46 8.59
CA ILE A 176 -17.07 2.88 9.92
C ILE A 176 -15.91 3.35 10.80
N ASN A 177 -16.22 3.98 11.91
CA ASN A 177 -15.27 4.36 12.94
C ASN A 177 -15.38 3.40 14.13
N GLY A 178 -14.33 3.29 14.92
CA GLY A 178 -14.29 2.46 16.13
C GLY A 178 -12.92 1.82 16.35
N GLY A 179 -12.73 1.23 17.53
CA GLY A 179 -11.49 0.61 17.95
C GLY A 179 -11.30 -0.82 17.44
N VAL A 180 -10.41 -1.55 18.13
CA VAL A 180 -9.98 -2.90 17.74
C VAL A 180 -11.16 -3.88 17.64
N ALA A 181 -12.12 -3.85 18.58
CA ALA A 181 -13.28 -4.74 18.54
C ALA A 181 -14.13 -4.56 17.27
N VAL A 182 -14.32 -3.29 16.82
CA VAL A 182 -15.01 -2.99 15.56
C VAL A 182 -14.21 -3.48 14.36
N ALA A 183 -12.88 -3.34 14.37
CA ALA A 183 -12.02 -3.84 13.30
C ALA A 183 -12.06 -5.38 13.20
N GLN A 184 -12.13 -6.08 14.32
CA GLN A 184 -12.29 -7.54 14.36
C GLN A 184 -13.65 -7.97 13.79
N ALA A 185 -14.75 -7.34 14.25
CA ALA A 185 -16.09 -7.59 13.72
C ALA A 185 -16.18 -7.27 12.22
N PHE A 186 -15.60 -6.16 11.78
CA PHE A 186 -15.52 -5.78 10.37
C PHE A 186 -14.77 -6.83 9.53
N SER A 187 -13.64 -7.32 10.01
CA SER A 187 -12.83 -8.33 9.31
C SER A 187 -13.54 -9.68 9.16
N ALA A 188 -14.52 -9.97 10.03
CA ALA A 188 -15.33 -11.18 10.01
C ALA A 188 -16.57 -11.07 9.11
N LEU A 189 -16.85 -9.89 8.54
CA LEU A 189 -17.96 -9.73 7.60
C LEU A 189 -17.67 -10.47 6.27
N ALA A 190 -18.72 -11.00 5.68
CA ALA A 190 -18.63 -11.76 4.43
C ALA A 190 -18.55 -10.81 3.21
N PHE A 191 -17.50 -10.03 3.09
CA PHE A 191 -17.25 -9.17 1.93
C PHE A 191 -16.97 -10.01 0.66
N ASP A 192 -17.18 -9.41 -0.51
CA ASP A 192 -16.77 -9.99 -1.79
C ASP A 192 -15.27 -9.76 -2.07
N HIS A 193 -14.65 -8.83 -1.35
CA HIS A 193 -13.20 -8.62 -1.26
C HIS A 193 -12.88 -7.76 -0.03
N LEU A 194 -11.76 -8.03 0.64
CA LEU A 194 -11.28 -7.25 1.77
C LEU A 194 -9.84 -6.79 1.51
N LEU A 195 -9.62 -5.48 1.50
CA LEU A 195 -8.29 -4.89 1.49
C LEU A 195 -7.93 -4.43 2.90
N PHE A 196 -6.75 -4.79 3.34
CA PHE A 196 -6.17 -4.37 4.62
C PHE A 196 -4.79 -3.75 4.39
N THR A 197 -4.57 -2.59 4.99
CA THR A 197 -3.24 -1.96 5.08
C THR A 197 -2.86 -1.81 6.54
N GLY A 198 -1.69 -2.34 6.93
CA GLY A 198 -1.22 -2.28 8.32
C GLY A 198 -0.06 -3.23 8.61
N SER A 199 0.13 -3.62 9.88
CA SER A 199 1.23 -4.50 10.27
C SER A 199 1.00 -5.96 9.85
N THR A 200 2.08 -6.69 9.59
CA THR A 200 2.07 -8.11 9.22
C THR A 200 1.34 -8.97 10.26
N ALA A 201 1.52 -8.67 11.55
CA ALA A 201 0.85 -9.40 12.63
C ALA A 201 -0.68 -9.26 12.58
N VAL A 202 -1.18 -8.05 12.33
CA VAL A 202 -2.63 -7.79 12.20
C VAL A 202 -3.14 -8.33 10.87
N GLY A 203 -2.39 -8.22 9.77
CA GLY A 203 -2.76 -8.78 8.47
C GLY A 203 -3.02 -10.28 8.52
N ARG A 204 -2.21 -11.03 9.28
CA ARG A 204 -2.44 -12.46 9.53
C ARG A 204 -3.78 -12.74 10.25
N GLN A 205 -4.18 -11.86 11.19
CA GLN A 205 -5.47 -11.98 11.89
C GLN A 205 -6.64 -11.67 10.96
N VAL A 206 -6.54 -10.60 10.17
CA VAL A 206 -7.54 -10.22 9.16
C VAL A 206 -7.75 -11.35 8.15
N MET A 207 -6.67 -11.94 7.64
CA MET A 207 -6.72 -13.07 6.71
C MET A 207 -7.43 -14.29 7.33
N ARG A 208 -7.13 -14.62 8.61
CA ARG A 208 -7.81 -15.71 9.32
C ARG A 208 -9.31 -15.45 9.48
N ALA A 209 -9.70 -14.22 9.83
CA ALA A 209 -11.11 -13.85 9.96
C ALA A 209 -11.84 -13.94 8.61
N ALA A 210 -11.24 -13.41 7.54
CA ALA A 210 -11.79 -13.44 6.18
C ALA A 210 -11.95 -14.86 5.62
N ALA A 211 -11.05 -15.78 6.00
CA ALA A 211 -11.08 -17.17 5.54
C ALA A 211 -12.37 -17.91 5.93
N ALA A 212 -13.01 -17.57 7.04
CA ALA A 212 -14.28 -18.17 7.47
C ALA A 212 -15.40 -17.99 6.44
N ASN A 213 -15.36 -16.90 5.66
CA ASN A 213 -16.34 -16.58 4.63
C ASN A 213 -15.80 -16.79 3.19
N LEU A 214 -14.60 -17.36 3.03
CA LEU A 214 -13.89 -17.43 1.75
C LEU A 214 -13.72 -16.06 1.08
N THR A 215 -13.68 -14.99 1.86
CA THR A 215 -13.46 -13.63 1.37
C THR A 215 -12.04 -13.48 0.84
N PRO A 216 -11.84 -13.16 -0.46
CA PRO A 216 -10.50 -12.88 -0.98
C PRO A 216 -9.91 -11.63 -0.34
N VAL A 217 -8.62 -11.68 0.00
CA VAL A 217 -7.93 -10.55 0.65
C VAL A 217 -6.83 -9.95 -0.22
N THR A 218 -6.65 -8.65 -0.10
CA THR A 218 -5.41 -7.94 -0.48
C THR A 218 -4.80 -7.39 0.80
N LEU A 219 -3.54 -7.74 1.05
CA LEU A 219 -2.81 -7.34 2.26
C LEU A 219 -1.64 -6.46 1.87
N GLU A 220 -1.69 -5.20 2.30
CA GLU A 220 -0.61 -4.23 2.14
C GLU A 220 0.05 -4.05 3.50
N LEU A 221 1.20 -4.68 3.65
CA LEU A 221 1.91 -4.77 4.92
C LEU A 221 3.19 -3.95 4.86
N GLY A 222 4.04 -4.07 5.84
CA GLY A 222 5.30 -3.34 5.88
C GLY A 222 6.50 -4.23 5.59
N GLY A 223 7.50 -4.03 6.39
CA GLY A 223 8.75 -4.77 6.36
C GLY A 223 9.95 -3.84 6.42
N LYS A 224 11.14 -4.41 6.55
CA LYS A 224 12.39 -3.65 6.65
C LYS A 224 12.91 -3.32 5.25
N SER A 225 12.44 -2.21 4.68
CA SER A 225 12.79 -1.75 3.32
C SER A 225 14.25 -1.26 3.25
N PRO A 226 15.17 -1.97 2.58
CA PRO A 226 16.58 -1.59 2.50
C PRO A 226 16.82 -0.49 1.46
N ALA A 227 17.86 0.32 1.70
CA ALA A 227 18.49 1.15 0.68
C ALA A 227 19.91 0.64 0.44
N ILE A 228 20.24 0.22 -0.79
CA ILE A 228 21.57 -0.21 -1.21
C ILE A 228 22.25 0.93 -1.95
N ILE A 229 23.38 1.40 -1.45
CA ILE A 229 24.27 2.36 -2.15
C ILE A 229 25.39 1.57 -2.81
N GLY A 230 25.31 1.36 -4.11
CA GLY A 230 26.33 0.65 -4.89
C GLY A 230 27.61 1.45 -5.07
N PRO A 231 28.71 0.79 -5.52
CA PRO A 231 30.01 1.42 -5.66
C PRO A 231 30.06 2.57 -6.67
N GLY A 232 29.22 2.54 -7.72
CA GLY A 232 29.13 3.55 -8.75
C GLY A 232 28.07 4.63 -8.50
N ALA A 233 27.44 4.64 -7.33
CA ALA A 233 26.39 5.58 -6.97
C ALA A 233 26.87 7.06 -6.97
N ARG A 234 25.95 7.97 -7.31
CA ARG A 234 26.13 9.40 -6.97
C ARG A 234 25.87 9.56 -5.47
N PHE A 235 26.93 9.43 -4.69
CA PHE A 235 26.83 9.24 -3.25
C PHE A 235 26.07 10.36 -2.53
N ASP A 236 26.39 11.62 -2.76
CA ASP A 236 25.69 12.75 -2.14
C ASP A 236 24.20 12.77 -2.47
N HIS A 237 23.85 12.45 -3.72
CA HIS A 237 22.46 12.31 -4.14
C HIS A 237 21.77 11.14 -3.42
N ALA A 238 22.44 10.01 -3.30
CA ALA A 238 21.90 8.85 -2.57
C ALA A 238 21.58 9.20 -1.11
N VAL A 239 22.54 9.86 -0.43
CA VAL A 239 22.34 10.33 0.95
C VAL A 239 21.14 11.26 1.06
N GLU A 240 21.06 12.29 0.19
CA GLU A 240 19.95 13.24 0.18
C GLU A 240 18.59 12.53 -0.01
N ARG A 241 18.48 11.62 -1.00
CA ARG A 241 17.22 10.94 -1.29
C ARG A 241 16.82 9.95 -0.21
N ILE A 242 17.78 9.24 0.40
CA ILE A 242 17.55 8.35 1.53
C ILE A 242 17.05 9.16 2.73
N MET A 243 17.70 10.29 3.04
CA MET A 243 17.27 11.15 4.14
C MET A 243 15.88 11.75 3.90
N PHE A 244 15.57 12.19 2.68
CA PHE A 244 14.22 12.59 2.32
C PHE A 244 13.20 11.50 2.61
N GLY A 245 13.43 10.29 2.10
CA GLY A 245 12.51 9.15 2.30
C GLY A 245 12.38 8.71 3.74
N LYS A 246 13.40 8.94 4.56
CA LYS A 246 13.41 8.59 5.99
C LYS A 246 12.76 9.64 6.86
N LEU A 247 12.92 10.93 6.54
CA LEU A 247 12.53 12.01 7.44
C LEU A 247 11.08 12.48 7.24
N ILE A 248 10.51 12.36 6.05
CA ILE A 248 9.09 12.70 5.84
C ILE A 248 8.20 11.83 6.70
N ASN A 249 7.15 12.43 7.25
CA ASN A 249 6.26 11.82 8.25
C ASN A 249 7.03 11.20 9.44
N ALA A 250 8.21 11.74 9.77
CA ALA A 250 9.12 11.19 10.78
C ALA A 250 9.44 9.69 10.57
N GLY A 251 9.49 9.21 9.33
CA GLY A 251 9.74 7.81 8.98
C GLY A 251 8.58 6.86 9.24
N GLN A 252 7.39 7.36 9.56
CA GLN A 252 6.17 6.57 9.80
C GLN A 252 5.51 6.16 8.48
N THR A 253 6.27 5.46 7.64
CA THR A 253 5.92 5.11 6.27
C THR A 253 6.33 3.66 5.99
N CYS A 254 5.42 2.83 5.48
CA CYS A 254 5.66 1.41 5.18
C CYS A 254 6.78 1.17 4.15
N ILE A 255 7.09 2.20 3.36
CA ILE A 255 8.16 2.20 2.37
C ILE A 255 9.32 3.14 2.75
N ALA A 256 9.39 3.67 3.98
CA ALA A 256 10.57 4.43 4.40
C ALA A 256 11.82 3.54 4.35
N PRO A 257 13.00 4.05 3.96
CA PRO A 257 14.25 3.34 4.15
C PRO A 257 14.37 2.91 5.62
N ASP A 258 14.41 1.61 5.87
CA ASP A 258 14.44 1.06 7.22
C ASP A 258 15.88 0.84 7.70
N TYR A 259 16.79 0.48 6.79
CA TYR A 259 18.24 0.45 6.98
C TYR A 259 18.97 0.74 5.67
N VAL A 260 20.26 1.09 5.76
CA VAL A 260 21.11 1.39 4.61
C VAL A 260 22.27 0.40 4.53
N LEU A 261 22.41 -0.25 3.39
CA LEU A 261 23.59 -1.03 3.01
C LEU A 261 24.51 -0.13 2.19
N LEU A 262 25.77 0.06 2.64
CA LEU A 262 26.71 0.95 1.98
C LEU A 262 28.16 0.41 2.08
N PRO A 263 29.05 0.79 1.14
CA PRO A 263 30.46 0.40 1.22
C PRO A 263 31.08 0.86 2.55
N ARG A 264 31.81 -0.03 3.23
CA ARG A 264 32.40 0.21 4.56
C ARG A 264 33.18 1.51 4.65
N ALA A 265 33.95 1.83 3.62
CA ALA A 265 34.76 3.06 3.55
C ALA A 265 33.92 4.35 3.52
N ARG A 266 32.61 4.26 3.24
CA ARG A 266 31.73 5.41 3.05
C ARG A 266 30.82 5.72 4.25
N VAL A 267 30.94 4.97 5.36
CA VAL A 267 30.09 5.17 6.54
C VAL A 267 30.24 6.58 7.13
N ALA A 268 31.48 7.05 7.31
CA ALA A 268 31.73 8.39 7.85
C ALA A 268 31.20 9.51 6.93
N ASP A 269 31.34 9.33 5.61
CA ASP A 269 30.81 10.26 4.61
C ASP A 269 29.29 10.29 4.66
N PHE A 270 28.63 9.12 4.83
CA PHE A 270 27.18 9.04 4.96
C PHE A 270 26.67 9.81 6.18
N ILE A 271 27.31 9.62 7.34
CA ILE A 271 26.95 10.33 8.58
C ILE A 271 27.06 11.86 8.38
N THR A 272 28.17 12.30 7.79
CA THR A 272 28.40 13.73 7.50
C THR A 272 27.36 14.28 6.53
N GLY A 273 27.11 13.57 5.43
CA GLY A 273 26.11 13.94 4.42
C GLY A 273 24.69 13.96 4.96
N ALA A 274 24.33 12.98 5.79
CA ALA A 274 23.03 12.88 6.42
C ALA A 274 22.74 14.02 7.39
N LYS A 275 23.74 14.41 8.21
CA LYS A 275 23.64 15.60 9.08
C LYS A 275 23.39 16.86 8.27
N ARG A 276 24.12 17.05 7.16
CA ARG A 276 23.92 18.19 6.25
C ARG A 276 22.53 18.16 5.63
N ALA A 277 22.09 17.02 5.11
CA ALA A 277 20.78 16.87 4.48
C ALA A 277 19.64 17.14 5.48
N ALA A 278 19.72 16.60 6.69
CA ALA A 278 18.72 16.84 7.74
C ALA A 278 18.64 18.32 8.13
N ALA A 279 19.78 18.98 8.29
CA ALA A 279 19.83 20.40 8.63
C ALA A 279 19.25 21.31 7.52
N LEU A 280 19.42 20.93 6.25
CA LEU A 280 18.83 21.65 5.11
C LEU A 280 17.33 21.42 5.00
N MET A 281 16.84 20.18 5.18
CA MET A 281 15.43 19.84 5.07
C MET A 281 14.61 20.33 6.26
N TYR A 282 15.19 20.25 7.45
CA TYR A 282 14.53 20.61 8.71
C TYR A 282 15.46 21.49 9.54
N PRO A 283 15.63 22.77 9.18
CA PRO A 283 16.54 23.69 9.88
C PRO A 283 16.12 23.93 11.35
N GLN A 284 14.86 23.69 11.67
CA GLN A 284 14.29 23.77 13.01
C GLN A 284 13.55 22.50 13.37
N PHE A 285 14.12 21.68 14.22
CA PHE A 285 13.43 20.57 14.88
C PHE A 285 12.76 21.11 16.17
N ALA A 286 11.60 21.70 16.03
CA ALA A 286 10.87 22.28 17.15
C ALA A 286 9.40 21.84 17.12
N PRO A 287 8.73 21.79 18.27
CA PRO A 287 7.28 21.59 18.33
C PRO A 287 6.54 22.62 17.46
N GLY A 288 5.59 22.15 16.66
CA GLY A 288 4.85 23.04 15.73
C GLY A 288 5.64 23.47 14.48
N GLY A 289 6.86 22.93 14.27
CA GLY A 289 7.67 23.15 13.08
C GLY A 289 7.24 22.29 11.89
N GLN A 290 8.16 22.09 10.95
CA GLN A 290 7.92 21.34 9.71
C GLN A 290 8.18 19.82 9.85
N TYR A 291 8.56 19.34 11.02
CA TYR A 291 8.84 17.93 11.28
C TYR A 291 7.67 17.26 12.01
N ALA A 292 7.22 16.11 11.50
CA ALA A 292 6.05 15.43 12.04
C ALA A 292 6.33 14.80 13.42
N SER A 293 5.34 14.84 14.31
CA SER A 293 5.35 14.09 15.58
C SER A 293 5.03 12.62 15.35
N ILE A 294 5.43 11.77 16.30
CA ILE A 294 5.02 10.37 16.34
C ILE A 294 3.53 10.30 16.73
N ILE A 295 2.76 9.48 16.01
CA ILE A 295 1.29 9.44 16.10
C ILE A 295 0.75 9.27 17.52
N SER A 296 1.41 8.50 18.37
CA SER A 296 0.94 8.21 19.73
C SER A 296 2.07 8.03 20.73
N ALA A 297 1.78 8.23 22.00
CA ALA A 297 2.74 7.99 23.10
C ALA A 297 3.25 6.54 23.08
N ARG A 298 2.38 5.56 22.76
CA ARG A 298 2.76 4.14 22.65
C ARG A 298 3.82 3.93 21.55
N GLN A 299 3.65 4.53 20.37
CA GLN A 299 4.61 4.41 19.28
C GLN A 299 5.91 5.16 19.59
N TYR A 300 5.82 6.32 20.25
CA TYR A 300 6.98 7.04 20.72
C TYR A 300 7.83 6.19 21.69
N GLN A 301 7.20 5.59 22.70
CA GLN A 301 7.89 4.73 23.67
C GLN A 301 8.50 3.48 23.01
N ARG A 302 7.80 2.89 22.04
CA ARG A 302 8.35 1.77 21.26
C ARG A 302 9.62 2.15 20.52
N LEU A 303 9.65 3.32 19.88
CA LEU A 303 10.84 3.81 19.17
C LEU A 303 12.00 4.12 20.10
N VAL A 304 11.71 4.72 21.27
CA VAL A 304 12.71 4.94 22.33
C VAL A 304 13.28 3.60 22.79
N ALA A 305 12.43 2.60 23.03
CA ALA A 305 12.87 1.26 23.45
C ALA A 305 13.75 0.57 22.40
N LEU A 306 13.43 0.70 21.10
CA LEU A 306 14.27 0.18 20.00
C LEU A 306 15.65 0.83 19.98
N ARG A 307 15.71 2.13 20.20
CA ARG A 307 16.97 2.89 20.27
C ARG A 307 17.81 2.45 21.48
N ASP A 308 17.19 2.39 22.64
CA ASP A 308 17.88 2.10 23.91
C ASP A 308 18.37 0.64 23.95
N ASP A 309 17.61 -0.32 23.38
CA ASP A 309 18.03 -1.70 23.14
C ASP A 309 19.30 -1.75 22.27
N ALA A 310 19.30 -1.04 21.15
CA ALA A 310 20.45 -0.99 20.26
C ALA A 310 21.69 -0.38 20.95
N CYS A 311 21.54 0.71 21.70
CA CYS A 311 22.62 1.33 22.46
C CYS A 311 23.19 0.38 23.52
N THR A 312 22.32 -0.30 24.26
CA THR A 312 22.72 -1.27 25.30
C THR A 312 23.49 -2.44 24.69
N ALA A 313 23.12 -2.83 23.48
CA ALA A 313 23.82 -3.87 22.73
C ALA A 313 25.08 -3.36 21.98
N GLY A 314 25.49 -2.09 22.17
CA GLY A 314 26.75 -1.54 21.67
C GLY A 314 26.66 -0.70 20.39
N ALA A 315 25.47 -0.43 19.88
CA ALA A 315 25.32 0.50 18.76
C ALA A 315 25.66 1.94 19.15
N GLN A 316 26.23 2.68 18.21
CA GLN A 316 26.55 4.11 18.38
C GLN A 316 25.48 4.96 17.70
N LEU A 317 25.01 6.00 18.43
CA LEU A 317 24.04 6.95 17.92
C LEU A 317 24.69 8.18 17.31
N HIS A 318 24.15 8.63 16.19
CA HIS A 318 24.51 9.89 15.55
C HIS A 318 23.25 10.72 15.34
N THR A 319 22.96 11.64 16.27
CA THR A 319 21.82 12.54 16.17
C THR A 319 21.97 13.47 14.96
N LEU A 320 20.89 13.67 14.22
CA LEU A 320 20.83 14.52 13.04
C LEU A 320 20.23 15.89 13.42
N GLY A 321 20.94 16.96 13.06
CA GLY A 321 20.55 18.33 13.40
C GLY A 321 20.67 18.63 14.90
N ASN A 322 19.98 19.70 15.32
CA ASN A 322 19.95 20.19 16.71
C ASN A 322 18.70 19.69 17.45
N ALA A 323 18.10 18.58 16.99
CA ALA A 323 16.89 18.06 17.57
C ALA A 323 17.13 17.45 18.95
N THR A 324 16.23 17.74 19.87
CA THR A 324 16.10 17.06 21.15
C THR A 324 14.77 16.34 21.21
N ASP A 325 14.74 15.20 21.87
CA ASP A 325 13.49 14.46 22.10
C ASP A 325 12.54 15.29 22.99
N ASP A 326 11.25 15.33 22.61
CA ASP A 326 10.18 15.87 23.43
C ASP A 326 9.03 14.85 23.52
N ALA A 327 8.96 14.15 24.63
CA ALA A 327 7.94 13.13 24.87
C ALA A 327 6.52 13.72 24.95
N THR A 328 6.37 14.98 25.40
CA THR A 328 5.08 15.66 25.52
C THR A 328 4.49 15.94 24.13
N GLN A 329 5.34 16.42 23.23
CA GLN A 329 4.98 16.69 21.84
C GLN A 329 5.16 15.45 20.93
N ARG A 330 5.63 14.34 21.49
CA ARG A 330 5.97 13.12 20.75
C ARG A 330 6.95 13.38 19.61
N LEU A 331 7.83 14.35 19.79
CA LEU A 331 8.88 14.67 18.84
C LEU A 331 10.10 13.79 19.15
N LEU A 332 10.48 12.92 18.20
CA LEU A 332 11.66 12.08 18.33
C LEU A 332 12.73 12.55 17.35
N ALA A 333 13.88 12.90 17.88
CA ALA A 333 15.02 13.34 17.08
C ALA A 333 15.45 12.25 16.07
N PRO A 334 15.68 12.58 14.80
CA PRO A 334 16.17 11.62 13.83
C PRO A 334 17.61 11.23 14.12
N GLN A 335 17.90 9.92 14.04
CA GLN A 335 19.19 9.36 14.45
C GLN A 335 19.64 8.26 13.48
N LEU A 336 20.96 8.25 13.20
CA LEU A 336 21.60 7.10 12.56
C LEU A 336 22.17 6.18 13.65
N LEU A 337 22.22 4.89 13.36
CA LEU A 337 22.83 3.88 14.22
C LEU A 337 23.95 3.19 13.45
N THR A 338 25.16 3.10 14.05
CA THR A 338 26.29 2.32 13.54
C THR A 338 26.65 1.22 14.54
N GLY A 339 27.37 0.19 14.08
CA GLY A 339 27.71 -0.95 14.94
C GLY A 339 26.51 -1.83 15.27
N VAL A 340 25.47 -1.81 14.44
CA VAL A 340 24.28 -2.63 14.63
C VAL A 340 24.54 -4.10 14.28
N SER A 341 23.89 -5.02 15.01
CA SER A 341 23.89 -6.45 14.73
C SER A 341 22.46 -6.97 14.55
N ASP A 342 22.31 -8.14 13.93
CA ASP A 342 21.01 -8.76 13.67
C ASP A 342 20.24 -9.16 14.94
N ASP A 343 20.91 -9.23 16.08
CA ASP A 343 20.31 -9.53 17.39
C ASP A 343 19.58 -8.36 18.01
N MET A 344 19.84 -7.14 17.56
CA MET A 344 19.19 -5.94 18.04
C MET A 344 17.76 -5.85 17.55
N ALA A 345 16.82 -5.44 18.40
CA ALA A 345 15.40 -5.30 18.04
C ALA A 345 15.20 -4.37 16.84
N VAL A 346 15.98 -3.29 16.73
CA VAL A 346 15.97 -2.33 15.61
C VAL A 346 16.29 -2.99 14.26
N MET A 347 16.99 -4.13 14.24
CA MET A 347 17.30 -4.88 13.01
C MET A 347 16.32 -6.02 12.73
N ARG A 348 15.51 -6.43 13.71
CA ARG A 348 14.48 -7.48 13.55
C ARG A 348 13.10 -6.94 13.28
N GLU A 349 12.73 -5.81 13.89
CA GLU A 349 11.43 -5.20 13.76
C GLU A 349 11.45 -4.06 12.72
N GLU A 350 10.34 -3.85 12.02
CA GLU A 350 10.12 -2.64 11.22
C GLU A 350 10.16 -1.41 12.14
N ILE A 351 11.02 -0.46 11.84
CA ILE A 351 11.25 0.70 12.71
C ILE A 351 10.02 1.61 12.72
N PHE A 352 9.51 1.97 11.55
CA PHE A 352 8.35 2.87 11.40
C PHE A 352 8.52 4.18 12.17
N GLY A 353 9.70 4.77 12.05
CA GLY A 353 10.13 5.95 12.79
C GLY A 353 11.49 6.48 12.32
N PRO A 354 12.04 7.54 12.96
CA PRO A 354 13.18 8.28 12.45
C PRO A 354 14.56 7.71 12.86
N LEU A 355 14.64 6.42 13.11
CA LEU A 355 15.91 5.72 13.36
C LEU A 355 16.36 5.03 12.08
N LEU A 356 17.65 5.15 11.72
CA LEU A 356 18.21 4.59 10.49
C LEU A 356 19.54 3.87 10.75
N PRO A 357 19.51 2.53 10.84
CA PRO A 357 20.71 1.70 10.92
C PRO A 357 21.55 1.76 9.65
N LEU A 358 22.86 1.84 9.81
CA LEU A 358 23.86 1.73 8.75
C LEU A 358 24.56 0.38 8.84
N VAL A 359 24.46 -0.41 7.77
CA VAL A 359 25.04 -1.75 7.65
C VAL A 359 26.14 -1.71 6.60
N PRO A 360 27.43 -1.68 7.01
CA PRO A 360 28.52 -1.64 6.07
C PRO A 360 28.69 -3.00 5.39
N TYR A 361 29.05 -2.97 4.10
CA TYR A 361 29.43 -4.15 3.32
C TYR A 361 30.78 -3.93 2.61
N ASP A 362 31.45 -5.01 2.23
CA ASP A 362 32.70 -4.98 1.49
C ASP A 362 32.49 -5.26 -0.01
N THR A 363 31.52 -6.09 -0.36
CA THR A 363 31.12 -6.38 -1.74
C THR A 363 29.61 -6.24 -1.95
N LEU A 364 29.18 -5.86 -3.16
CA LEU A 364 27.74 -5.76 -3.50
C LEU A 364 27.03 -7.11 -3.33
N ASP A 365 27.73 -8.22 -3.56
CA ASP A 365 27.21 -9.57 -3.34
C ASP A 365 26.80 -9.81 -1.89
N GLU A 366 27.57 -9.31 -0.93
CA GLU A 366 27.22 -9.35 0.50
C GLU A 366 25.93 -8.57 0.77
N ALA A 367 25.80 -7.37 0.19
CA ALA A 367 24.59 -6.56 0.36
C ALA A 367 23.37 -7.27 -0.23
N ILE A 368 23.48 -7.89 -1.41
CA ILE A 368 22.40 -8.65 -2.03
C ILE A 368 22.04 -9.88 -1.19
N ALA A 369 23.04 -10.62 -0.73
CA ALA A 369 22.82 -11.78 0.14
C ALA A 369 22.14 -11.40 1.45
N TYR A 370 22.54 -10.27 2.04
CA TYR A 370 21.96 -9.74 3.27
C TYR A 370 20.45 -9.44 3.12
N VAL A 371 20.04 -8.83 2.01
CA VAL A 371 18.63 -8.59 1.70
C VAL A 371 17.87 -9.90 1.46
N SER A 372 18.47 -10.80 0.68
CA SER A 372 17.83 -12.06 0.25
C SER A 372 17.64 -13.07 1.39
N ALA A 373 18.45 -12.99 2.43
CA ALA A 373 18.36 -13.85 3.62
C ALA A 373 17.22 -13.44 4.59
N ARG A 374 16.57 -12.29 4.35
CA ARG A 374 15.52 -11.73 5.22
C ARG A 374 14.12 -11.92 4.64
N GLU A 375 13.10 -11.66 5.48
CA GLU A 375 11.73 -11.57 5.00
C GLU A 375 11.62 -10.50 3.90
N HIS A 376 10.85 -10.81 2.86
CA HIS A 376 10.71 -9.95 1.69
C HIS A 376 10.05 -8.61 2.06
N PRO A 377 10.76 -7.48 1.92
CA PRO A 377 10.24 -6.17 2.27
C PRO A 377 9.26 -5.66 1.20
N LEU A 378 8.45 -4.64 1.59
CA LEU A 378 7.55 -3.97 0.66
C LEU A 378 8.33 -3.18 -0.41
N SER A 379 9.46 -2.57 -0.05
CA SER A 379 10.26 -1.77 -0.97
C SER A 379 11.75 -2.06 -0.86
N LEU A 380 12.46 -1.79 -1.97
CA LEU A 380 13.91 -1.77 -2.07
C LEU A 380 14.35 -0.51 -2.83
N TYR A 381 15.40 0.12 -2.38
CA TYR A 381 16.03 1.29 -3.01
C TYR A 381 17.43 0.94 -3.48
N VAL A 382 17.73 1.18 -4.75
CA VAL A 382 19.03 0.89 -5.34
C VAL A 382 19.63 2.17 -5.90
N PHE A 383 20.74 2.60 -5.34
CA PHE A 383 21.50 3.75 -5.82
C PHE A 383 22.75 3.26 -6.54
N GLU A 384 22.72 3.28 -7.88
CA GLU A 384 23.81 2.82 -8.74
C GLU A 384 23.62 3.42 -10.14
N ARG A 385 24.70 3.54 -10.92
CA ARG A 385 24.67 3.97 -12.32
C ARG A 385 24.95 2.84 -13.31
N ASP A 386 25.68 1.83 -12.90
CA ASP A 386 25.94 0.67 -13.73
C ASP A 386 24.66 -0.16 -13.88
N ARG A 387 24.15 -0.23 -15.11
CA ARG A 387 22.93 -0.96 -15.45
C ARG A 387 23.04 -2.46 -15.20
N THR A 388 24.25 -3.02 -15.32
CA THR A 388 24.49 -4.44 -15.07
C THR A 388 24.36 -4.76 -13.59
N LEU A 389 24.97 -3.93 -12.72
CA LEU A 389 24.83 -4.07 -11.27
C LEU A 389 23.38 -3.85 -10.81
N ILE A 390 22.69 -2.85 -11.38
CA ILE A 390 21.24 -2.66 -11.10
C ILE A 390 20.45 -3.91 -11.49
N ALA A 391 20.67 -4.46 -12.70
CA ALA A 391 19.95 -5.64 -13.17
C ALA A 391 20.24 -6.87 -12.29
N ASP A 392 21.48 -7.02 -11.81
CA ASP A 392 21.87 -8.11 -10.90
C ASP A 392 21.13 -8.00 -9.55
N VAL A 393 21.09 -6.81 -8.93
CA VAL A 393 20.33 -6.57 -7.70
C VAL A 393 18.84 -6.91 -7.92
N LEU A 394 18.24 -6.43 -9.02
CA LEU A 394 16.83 -6.68 -9.34
C LEU A 394 16.53 -8.17 -9.55
N ALA A 395 17.44 -8.92 -10.18
CA ALA A 395 17.27 -10.34 -10.45
C ALA A 395 17.40 -11.22 -9.20
N ARG A 396 18.24 -10.81 -8.26
CA ARG A 396 18.62 -11.63 -7.09
C ARG A 396 17.87 -11.26 -5.82
N THR A 397 17.07 -10.18 -5.83
CA THR A 397 16.23 -9.77 -4.69
C THR A 397 14.75 -9.95 -4.98
N ARG A 398 13.98 -10.35 -3.97
CA ARG A 398 12.52 -10.49 -4.07
C ARG A 398 11.83 -9.52 -3.12
N VAL A 399 11.15 -8.52 -3.68
CA VAL A 399 10.55 -7.40 -2.95
C VAL A 399 9.23 -6.97 -3.60
N GLY A 400 8.41 -6.19 -2.91
CA GLY A 400 7.15 -5.68 -3.48
C GLY A 400 7.38 -4.68 -4.62
N GLY A 401 8.24 -3.69 -4.43
CA GLY A 401 8.56 -2.68 -5.45
C GLY A 401 9.96 -2.10 -5.30
N VAL A 402 10.50 -1.52 -6.36
CA VAL A 402 11.86 -0.94 -6.37
C VAL A 402 11.85 0.48 -6.92
N SER A 403 12.61 1.39 -6.27
CA SER A 403 13.04 2.64 -6.91
C SER A 403 14.55 2.60 -7.15
N VAL A 404 14.97 3.03 -8.33
CA VAL A 404 16.39 3.16 -8.69
C VAL A 404 16.76 4.64 -8.66
N ASN A 405 17.82 4.97 -7.93
CA ASN A 405 18.36 6.33 -7.74
C ASN A 405 17.37 7.32 -7.11
N ASP A 406 16.36 6.83 -6.42
CA ASP A 406 15.42 7.62 -5.63
C ASP A 406 14.75 6.76 -4.55
N THR A 407 13.92 7.39 -3.69
CA THR A 407 13.10 6.71 -2.71
C THR A 407 11.62 7.02 -2.93
N LEU A 408 10.70 6.14 -2.47
CA LEU A 408 9.25 6.31 -2.40
C LEU A 408 8.51 6.45 -3.73
N PHE A 409 9.09 6.98 -4.79
CA PHE A 409 8.38 7.44 -5.99
C PHE A 409 7.78 6.33 -6.84
N HIS A 410 8.21 5.07 -6.71
CA HIS A 410 7.52 3.96 -7.37
C HIS A 410 6.08 3.81 -6.85
N PHE A 411 5.82 4.19 -5.59
CA PHE A 411 4.51 4.08 -4.94
C PHE A 411 3.46 5.05 -5.51
N VAL A 412 3.87 6.23 -5.99
CA VAL A 412 2.95 7.23 -6.56
C VAL A 412 2.75 7.10 -8.08
N GLN A 413 3.33 6.06 -8.70
CA GLN A 413 3.17 5.81 -10.14
C GLN A 413 1.89 5.00 -10.41
N HIS A 414 0.82 5.64 -10.89
CA HIS A 414 -0.46 4.98 -11.13
C HIS A 414 -0.43 3.89 -12.22
N GLY A 415 0.63 3.81 -12.99
CA GLY A 415 0.87 2.74 -13.97
C GLY A 415 1.53 1.50 -13.39
N LEU A 416 2.02 1.56 -12.14
CA LEU A 416 2.64 0.44 -11.46
C LEU A 416 1.69 -0.13 -10.40
N PRO A 417 1.60 -1.46 -10.26
CA PRO A 417 0.92 -2.05 -9.12
C PRO A 417 1.69 -1.75 -7.84
N ILE A 418 0.97 -1.55 -6.76
CA ILE A 418 1.50 -1.57 -5.40
C ILE A 418 1.08 -2.87 -4.77
N GLY A 419 2.00 -3.53 -4.09
CA GLY A 419 1.72 -4.77 -3.38
C GLY A 419 2.99 -5.42 -2.88
N GLY A 420 2.88 -6.10 -1.74
CA GLY A 420 3.96 -6.82 -1.10
C GLY A 420 4.09 -8.27 -1.58
N VAL A 421 5.12 -8.95 -1.09
CA VAL A 421 5.42 -10.36 -1.35
C VAL A 421 5.73 -11.07 -0.03
N GLY A 422 5.07 -12.18 0.26
CA GLY A 422 5.30 -12.94 1.48
C GLY A 422 4.92 -12.15 2.73
N ALA A 423 5.88 -11.83 3.60
CA ALA A 423 5.63 -11.10 4.84
C ALA A 423 5.19 -9.65 4.64
N SER A 424 5.53 -9.04 3.48
CA SER A 424 5.13 -7.67 3.16
C SER A 424 3.78 -7.55 2.48
N GLY A 425 3.12 -8.66 2.10
CA GLY A 425 1.78 -8.58 1.57
C GLY A 425 1.36 -9.66 0.59
N MET A 426 0.13 -9.52 0.10
CA MET A 426 -0.52 -10.42 -0.84
C MET A 426 -1.46 -9.63 -1.74
N GLY A 427 -1.35 -9.85 -3.05
CA GLY A 427 -2.11 -9.08 -4.04
C GLY A 427 -1.48 -7.72 -4.32
N GLY A 428 -2.27 -6.79 -4.81
CA GLY A 428 -1.84 -5.44 -5.09
C GLY A 428 -2.96 -4.61 -5.69
N TYR A 429 -2.80 -3.30 -5.65
CA TYR A 429 -3.76 -2.35 -6.18
C TYR A 429 -3.03 -1.22 -6.92
N HIS A 430 -3.65 -0.14 -7.25
CA HIS A 430 -3.28 1.02 -8.05
C HIS A 430 -3.65 0.91 -9.54
N GLY A 431 -4.38 1.91 -10.00
CA GLY A 431 -4.73 2.09 -11.39
C GLY A 431 -5.38 0.86 -12.02
N GLU A 432 -4.85 0.36 -13.13
CA GLU A 432 -5.40 -0.83 -13.77
C GLU A 432 -5.27 -2.09 -12.92
N ALA A 433 -4.20 -2.23 -12.15
CA ALA A 433 -4.03 -3.37 -11.25
C ALA A 433 -5.11 -3.36 -10.16
N GLY A 434 -5.38 -2.21 -9.55
CA GLY A 434 -6.44 -2.04 -8.56
C GLY A 434 -7.83 -2.27 -9.15
N PHE A 435 -8.10 -1.73 -10.34
CA PHE A 435 -9.34 -2.04 -11.06
C PHE A 435 -9.53 -3.55 -11.24
N ARG A 436 -8.48 -4.28 -11.59
CA ARG A 436 -8.53 -5.75 -11.76
C ARG A 436 -8.70 -6.48 -10.43
N THR A 437 -8.02 -6.04 -9.38
CA THR A 437 -8.14 -6.59 -8.02
C THR A 437 -9.56 -6.53 -7.52
N PHE A 438 -10.25 -5.40 -7.75
CA PHE A 438 -11.66 -5.22 -7.37
C PHE A 438 -12.65 -5.65 -8.45
N SER A 439 -12.21 -6.36 -9.50
CA SER A 439 -13.06 -6.94 -10.54
C SER A 439 -12.96 -8.46 -10.54
N HIS A 440 -14.09 -9.11 -10.82
CA HIS A 440 -14.10 -10.50 -11.29
C HIS A 440 -13.90 -10.51 -12.80
N LEU A 441 -12.82 -11.13 -13.27
CA LEU A 441 -12.54 -11.28 -14.70
C LEU A 441 -13.24 -12.55 -15.22
N LYS A 442 -14.53 -12.41 -15.60
CA LYS A 442 -15.35 -13.52 -16.07
C LYS A 442 -14.84 -14.04 -17.43
N PRO A 443 -14.39 -15.29 -17.53
CA PRO A 443 -14.09 -15.91 -18.81
C PRO A 443 -15.38 -16.22 -19.55
N VAL A 444 -15.44 -15.84 -20.83
CA VAL A 444 -16.59 -16.12 -21.70
C VAL A 444 -16.08 -16.79 -22.96
N PHE A 445 -16.52 -18.02 -23.17
CA PHE A 445 -16.37 -18.76 -24.43
C PHE A 445 -17.69 -18.68 -25.20
N ARG A 446 -17.65 -18.20 -26.42
CA ARG A 446 -18.83 -18.12 -27.29
C ARG A 446 -18.61 -18.98 -28.51
N GLN A 447 -19.32 -20.11 -28.57
CA GLN A 447 -19.25 -21.03 -29.68
C GLN A 447 -19.83 -20.40 -30.96
N ALA A 448 -19.17 -20.63 -32.06
CA ALA A 448 -19.68 -20.22 -33.35
C ALA A 448 -20.86 -21.13 -33.81
N ARG A 449 -21.76 -20.57 -34.60
CA ARG A 449 -22.91 -21.32 -35.17
C ARG A 449 -22.46 -22.56 -35.97
N PHE A 450 -21.42 -22.40 -36.78
CA PHE A 450 -20.77 -23.49 -37.48
C PHE A 450 -19.47 -23.84 -36.81
N ASN A 451 -19.37 -25.06 -36.30
CA ASN A 451 -18.21 -25.51 -35.51
C ASN A 451 -18.03 -27.03 -35.66
N THR A 452 -16.88 -27.51 -35.23
CA THR A 452 -16.51 -28.93 -35.34
C THR A 452 -16.68 -29.67 -34.00
N ALA A 453 -17.27 -29.06 -32.96
CA ALA A 453 -17.38 -29.63 -31.63
C ALA A 453 -18.15 -31.01 -31.66
N GLY A 454 -19.08 -31.19 -32.58
CA GLY A 454 -19.79 -32.45 -32.71
C GLY A 454 -18.87 -33.66 -33.04
N LEU A 455 -17.67 -33.42 -33.59
CA LEU A 455 -16.68 -34.47 -33.83
C LEU A 455 -16.07 -35.02 -32.52
N LEU A 456 -16.24 -34.30 -31.42
CA LEU A 456 -15.76 -34.68 -30.09
C LEU A 456 -16.82 -35.44 -29.28
N ASN A 457 -18.05 -35.55 -29.80
CA ASN A 457 -19.13 -36.20 -29.08
C ASN A 457 -19.02 -37.72 -29.13
N PRO A 458 -19.45 -38.45 -28.09
CA PRO A 458 -19.67 -39.90 -28.18
C PRO A 458 -20.82 -40.23 -29.12
N PRO A 459 -20.81 -41.44 -29.67
CA PRO A 459 -19.90 -42.56 -29.40
C PRO A 459 -18.53 -42.36 -30.08
N TYR A 460 -17.47 -42.74 -29.34
CA TYR A 460 -16.07 -42.54 -29.75
C TYR A 460 -15.64 -43.54 -30.81
N GLY A 461 -16.14 -43.32 -32.03
CA GLY A 461 -15.86 -44.14 -33.19
C GLY A 461 -14.49 -43.90 -33.86
N ALA A 462 -14.29 -44.47 -35.05
CA ALA A 462 -13.03 -44.36 -35.79
C ALA A 462 -12.65 -42.90 -36.11
N ARG A 463 -13.63 -42.06 -36.48
CA ARG A 463 -13.43 -40.63 -36.77
C ARG A 463 -12.94 -39.88 -35.57
N PHE A 464 -13.54 -40.09 -34.39
CA PHE A 464 -13.07 -39.49 -33.14
C PHE A 464 -11.62 -39.88 -32.82
N ARG A 465 -11.28 -41.18 -32.96
CA ARG A 465 -9.91 -41.66 -32.70
C ARG A 465 -8.88 -41.03 -33.66
N GLN A 466 -9.23 -40.82 -34.93
CA GLN A 466 -8.36 -40.15 -35.87
C GLN A 466 -8.14 -38.66 -35.53
N VAL A 467 -9.22 -37.96 -35.21
CA VAL A 467 -9.15 -36.55 -34.75
C VAL A 467 -8.33 -36.44 -33.45
N LEU A 468 -8.57 -37.27 -32.48
CA LEU A 468 -7.84 -37.30 -31.23
C LEU A 468 -6.34 -37.58 -31.43
N LYS A 469 -6.02 -38.58 -32.30
CA LYS A 469 -4.62 -38.88 -32.62
C LYS A 469 -3.90 -37.70 -33.30
N TRP A 470 -4.62 -36.95 -34.11
CA TRP A 470 -4.06 -35.74 -34.75
C TRP A 470 -3.88 -34.61 -33.75
N LEU A 471 -4.83 -34.38 -32.83
CA LEU A 471 -4.74 -33.41 -31.75
C LEU A 471 -3.54 -33.68 -30.84
N LEU A 472 -3.39 -34.95 -30.38
CA LEU A 472 -2.28 -35.36 -29.50
C LEU A 472 -0.89 -35.31 -30.15
N ARG A 473 -0.81 -35.20 -31.49
CA ARG A 473 0.48 -35.03 -32.18
C ARG A 473 0.90 -33.57 -32.34
N ARG A 474 0.00 -32.61 -32.11
CA ARG A 474 0.23 -31.17 -32.28
C ARG A 474 0.32 -30.39 -30.98
N GLY A 475 -0.04 -30.95 -29.85
CA GLY A 475 0.23 -30.44 -28.49
C GLY A 475 1.52 -31.06 -27.97
#